data_5de8df5e578a1df717274ad40977bae3
#
_entry.id   5de8df5e578a1df717274ad40977bae3
#
_cell.length_a   1.000
_cell.length_b   1.000
_cell.length_c   1.000
_cell.angle_alpha   90.00
_cell.angle_beta   90.00
_cell.angle_gamma   90.00
#
_symmetry.space_group_name_H-M   'P 1'
#
loop_
_entity.id
_entity.type
_entity.pdbx_description
1 polymer ?
#
loop_
_entity_poly.entity_id
_entity_poly.type
_entity_poly.pdbx_seq_one_letter_code
_entity_poly.pdbx_strand_id
1 'polypeptide(L)'
;MRRTIRAAAIRSSRPSAPLVLALLAAAFSLSAAETPPALIHGLWVWKSPAVLAAPHAAESLRDFCTSAGINEVYVSVSPRTEAGEEGQLVHLIGLLHRSNIRVEALLSSTDADEPGKHRDSLVQKVQSIVEFNQKHRAERFDGIHLDVEPQQRPENKGPGNLRFLPGLAEAFRAVRAVAEPTGLTVNADIQNKLLKGDASQRKMLLSAVPRLTLMMYELSSPGDGDTPAQQAEKAAANSRKFLNMAYDGLSDQNLAPKLAKMVIALRTPDYLDHLPEMLTHLDQANRSNPHYLGWARHSYNDTLK
;
A
#
# COMPACT_ATOMS: atom_id res chain seq x y z
N MET A 1 41.29 63.24 58.52
CA MET A 1 41.29 64.44 57.64
C MET A 1 40.02 64.48 56.85
N ARG A 2 39.25 65.52 56.98
CA ARG A 2 37.98 65.81 56.29
C ARG A 2 38.27 66.22 54.88
N ARG A 3 37.40 65.84 53.91
CA ARG A 3 36.99 66.77 52.86
C ARG A 3 35.63 66.35 52.29
N THR A 4 34.69 67.23 52.51
CA THR A 4 33.35 67.38 51.94
C THR A 4 33.46 67.95 50.54
N ILE A 5 32.70 67.47 49.57
CA ILE A 5 32.28 68.26 48.36
C ILE A 5 30.88 67.83 47.89
N ARG A 6 29.98 68.70 48.03
CA ARG A 6 28.88 69.29 47.33
C ARG A 6 28.14 68.45 46.29
N ALA A 7 26.82 68.46 46.50
CA ALA A 7 25.76 68.13 45.55
C ALA A 7 25.74 69.13 44.39
N ALA A 8 25.44 68.64 43.23
CA ALA A 8 24.96 69.40 42.08
C ALA A 8 23.69 68.78 41.54
N ALA A 9 22.59 69.50 41.65
CA ALA A 9 21.31 69.17 41.05
C ALA A 9 21.36 69.42 39.54
N ILE A 10 20.98 68.43 38.70
CA ILE A 10 20.75 68.62 37.31
C ILE A 10 19.31 68.20 36.93
N ARG A 11 18.72 69.12 36.31
CA ARG A 11 17.31 69.19 35.90
C ARG A 11 16.81 68.01 35.06
N SER A 12 15.55 67.64 35.35
CA SER A 12 14.71 66.79 34.51
C SER A 12 14.52 67.35 33.13
N SER A 13 14.86 66.62 32.12
CA SER A 13 14.33 66.74 30.77
C SER A 13 13.62 65.42 30.43
N ARG A 14 12.33 65.49 30.30
CA ARG A 14 11.51 64.38 29.78
C ARG A 14 11.82 64.21 28.30
N PRO A 15 12.17 63.05 27.83
CA PRO A 15 12.06 62.73 26.40
C PRO A 15 10.68 62.20 26.08
N SER A 16 10.09 62.75 25.06
CA SER A 16 8.87 62.41 24.37
C SER A 16 8.83 60.91 23.99
N ALA A 17 7.70 60.29 24.26
CA ALA A 17 7.45 58.90 23.87
C ALA A 17 7.48 58.75 22.35
N PRO A 18 8.19 57.77 21.77
CA PRO A 18 8.01 57.40 20.39
C PRO A 18 6.74 56.56 20.27
N LEU A 19 5.91 56.98 19.33
CA LEU A 19 4.72 56.30 18.85
C LEU A 19 5.15 54.92 18.24
N VAL A 20 4.99 53.84 18.99
CA VAL A 20 5.23 52.48 18.51
C VAL A 20 4.06 52.13 17.63
N LEU A 21 4.25 52.28 16.32
CA LEU A 21 3.33 51.81 15.27
C LEU A 21 3.39 50.27 15.30
N ALA A 22 2.43 49.62 15.97
CA ALA A 22 2.26 48.17 15.92
C ALA A 22 1.74 47.81 14.54
N LEU A 23 2.67 47.44 13.65
CA LEU A 23 2.36 46.70 12.43
C LEU A 23 1.88 45.31 12.85
N LEU A 24 0.58 45.08 12.91
CA LEU A 24 -0.06 43.78 12.90
C LEU A 24 0.25 43.14 11.51
N ALA A 25 1.34 42.42 11.41
CA ALA A 25 1.56 41.48 10.36
C ALA A 25 0.57 40.33 10.56
N ALA A 26 -0.60 40.42 9.92
CA ALA A 26 -1.48 39.29 9.76
C ALA A 26 -0.74 38.25 8.89
N ALA A 27 -0.03 37.33 9.56
CA ALA A 27 0.47 36.13 8.92
C ALA A 27 -0.75 35.31 8.48
N PHE A 28 -1.21 35.52 7.24
CA PHE A 28 -2.02 34.55 6.54
C PHE A 28 -1.15 33.30 6.41
N SER A 29 -1.30 32.37 7.35
CA SER A 29 -0.86 31.00 7.15
C SER A 29 -1.69 30.45 5.99
N LEU A 30 -1.18 30.59 4.77
CA LEU A 30 -1.61 29.72 3.69
C LEU A 30 -1.32 28.30 4.18
N SER A 31 -2.34 27.62 4.69
CA SER A 31 -2.32 26.18 4.82
C SER A 31 -2.05 25.67 3.42
N ALA A 32 -0.81 25.25 3.15
CA ALA A 32 -0.52 24.53 1.93
C ALA A 32 -1.52 23.37 1.90
N ALA A 33 -2.44 23.39 0.95
CA ALA A 33 -3.35 22.29 0.74
C ALA A 33 -2.45 21.07 0.54
N GLU A 34 -2.49 20.11 1.48
CA GLU A 34 -1.71 18.89 1.37
C GLU A 34 -2.04 18.27 0.02
N THR A 35 -1.02 18.14 -0.83
CA THR A 35 -1.17 17.46 -2.10
C THR A 35 -1.69 16.05 -1.79
N PRO A 36 -2.84 15.64 -2.35
CA PRO A 36 -3.34 14.29 -2.10
C PRO A 36 -2.23 13.28 -2.35
N PRO A 37 -2.08 12.26 -1.51
CA PRO A 37 -1.05 11.25 -1.71
C PRO A 37 -1.19 10.65 -3.11
N ALA A 38 -0.05 10.43 -3.77
CA ALA A 38 -0.03 9.82 -5.09
C ALA A 38 -0.74 8.47 -5.03
N LEU A 39 -1.58 8.19 -6.04
CA LEU A 39 -2.25 6.90 -6.16
C LEU A 39 -1.22 5.78 -6.39
N ILE A 40 -1.52 4.62 -5.86
CA ILE A 40 -0.73 3.41 -6.05
C ILE A 40 -1.17 2.74 -7.34
N HIS A 41 -0.21 2.50 -8.22
CA HIS A 41 -0.38 1.72 -9.44
C HIS A 41 0.50 0.48 -9.32
N GLY A 42 -0.11 -0.61 -8.87
CA GLY A 42 0.58 -1.84 -8.50
C GLY A 42 0.70 -2.86 -9.63
N LEU A 43 1.69 -3.74 -9.53
CA LEU A 43 1.89 -4.86 -10.47
C LEU A 43 2.42 -6.09 -9.76
N TRP A 44 1.75 -7.25 -9.92
CA TRP A 44 2.30 -8.52 -9.47
C TRP A 44 3.33 -9.09 -10.45
N VAL A 45 4.43 -9.58 -9.90
CA VAL A 45 5.45 -10.38 -10.61
C VAL A 45 5.56 -11.73 -9.93
N TRP A 46 4.83 -12.70 -10.45
CA TRP A 46 4.87 -14.08 -9.97
C TRP A 46 6.07 -14.84 -10.53
N LYS A 47 6.52 -15.87 -9.80
CA LYS A 47 7.64 -16.72 -10.21
C LYS A 47 8.85 -15.90 -10.62
N SER A 48 9.20 -14.90 -9.82
CA SER A 48 10.26 -13.94 -10.13
C SER A 48 11.60 -14.57 -10.53
N PRO A 49 12.06 -15.71 -9.96
CA PRO A 49 13.29 -16.34 -10.43
C PRO A 49 13.22 -16.73 -11.92
N ALA A 50 12.09 -17.28 -12.37
CA ALA A 50 11.91 -17.64 -13.78
C ALA A 50 11.79 -16.40 -14.68
N VAL A 51 11.12 -15.34 -14.21
CA VAL A 51 11.00 -14.06 -14.94
C VAL A 51 12.37 -13.40 -15.07
N LEU A 52 13.17 -13.38 -14.02
CA LEU A 52 14.47 -12.72 -13.97
C LEU A 52 15.61 -13.53 -14.60
N ALA A 53 15.38 -14.80 -14.94
CA ALA A 53 16.36 -15.65 -15.59
C ALA A 53 16.68 -15.23 -17.05
N ALA A 54 15.75 -14.54 -17.72
CA ALA A 54 15.97 -14.09 -19.09
C ALA A 54 16.96 -12.91 -19.15
N PRO A 55 17.78 -12.82 -20.19
CA PRO A 55 18.67 -11.68 -20.38
C PRO A 55 17.87 -10.37 -20.40
N HIS A 56 18.37 -9.34 -19.72
CA HIS A 56 17.74 -8.02 -19.62
C HIS A 56 16.31 -8.00 -19.05
N ALA A 57 15.92 -9.05 -18.33
CA ALA A 57 14.55 -9.16 -17.78
C ALA A 57 14.24 -8.05 -16.76
N ALA A 58 15.20 -7.67 -15.93
CA ALA A 58 15.03 -6.60 -14.97
C ALA A 58 14.82 -5.24 -15.65
N GLU A 59 15.59 -4.95 -16.70
CA GLU A 59 15.45 -3.75 -17.54
C GLU A 59 14.09 -3.74 -18.25
N SER A 60 13.69 -4.88 -18.83
CA SER A 60 12.39 -5.03 -19.50
C SER A 60 11.22 -4.79 -18.54
N LEU A 61 11.30 -5.31 -17.33
CA LEU A 61 10.28 -5.08 -16.31
C LEU A 61 10.23 -3.60 -15.89
N ARG A 62 11.39 -2.96 -15.65
CA ARG A 62 11.48 -1.53 -15.34
C ARG A 62 10.85 -0.69 -16.46
N ASP A 63 11.18 -0.96 -17.73
CA ASP A 63 10.69 -0.21 -18.90
C ASP A 63 9.17 -0.40 -19.06
N PHE A 64 8.68 -1.62 -18.87
CA PHE A 64 7.25 -1.90 -18.81
C PHE A 64 6.56 -1.09 -17.71
N CYS A 65 7.09 -1.12 -16.48
CA CYS A 65 6.52 -0.37 -15.36
C CYS A 65 6.47 1.14 -15.67
N THR A 66 7.57 1.69 -16.19
CA THR A 66 7.65 3.12 -16.54
C THR A 66 6.62 3.49 -17.61
N SER A 67 6.51 2.69 -18.68
CA SER A 67 5.57 2.95 -19.79
C SER A 67 4.11 2.79 -19.36
N ALA A 68 3.82 1.89 -18.43
CA ALA A 68 2.47 1.62 -17.93
C ALA A 68 2.08 2.48 -16.72
N GLY A 69 2.94 3.40 -16.26
CA GLY A 69 2.67 4.24 -15.10
C GLY A 69 2.61 3.47 -13.77
N ILE A 70 3.26 2.31 -13.69
CA ILE A 70 3.38 1.50 -12.47
C ILE A 70 4.38 2.16 -11.54
N ASN A 71 4.01 2.34 -10.27
CA ASN A 71 4.86 2.91 -9.24
C ASN A 71 5.11 1.99 -8.04
N GLU A 72 4.54 0.78 -8.07
CA GLU A 72 4.77 -0.24 -7.05
C GLU A 72 4.74 -1.64 -7.66
N VAL A 73 5.67 -2.51 -7.27
CA VAL A 73 5.78 -3.88 -7.79
C VAL A 73 5.79 -4.87 -6.63
N TYR A 74 4.98 -5.94 -6.74
CA TYR A 74 4.92 -7.03 -5.77
C TYR A 74 5.67 -8.23 -6.37
N VAL A 75 6.90 -8.45 -5.88
CA VAL A 75 7.80 -9.47 -6.43
C VAL A 75 7.74 -10.73 -5.58
N SER A 76 7.29 -11.84 -6.16
CA SER A 76 7.26 -13.13 -5.45
C SER A 76 8.66 -13.58 -5.10
N VAL A 77 8.91 -13.87 -3.83
CA VAL A 77 10.23 -14.28 -3.33
C VAL A 77 10.14 -15.65 -2.68
N SER A 78 11.18 -16.46 -2.91
CA SER A 78 11.38 -17.70 -2.19
C SER A 78 12.28 -17.44 -0.97
N PRO A 79 11.98 -18.02 0.20
CA PRO A 79 12.86 -17.90 1.38
C PRO A 79 14.23 -18.58 1.22
N ARG A 80 14.42 -19.33 0.13
CA ARG A 80 15.70 -19.96 -0.23
C ARG A 80 16.13 -19.44 -1.59
N THR A 81 16.47 -18.16 -1.64
CA THR A 81 17.13 -17.61 -2.81
C THR A 81 18.55 -18.19 -2.90
N GLU A 82 18.84 -18.90 -3.98
CA GLU A 82 20.23 -19.25 -4.31
C GLU A 82 21.02 -17.94 -4.50
N ALA A 83 22.33 -17.98 -4.29
CA ALA A 83 23.19 -16.80 -4.33
C ALA A 83 23.05 -15.99 -5.65
N GLY A 84 22.75 -16.69 -6.77
CA GLY A 84 22.50 -16.05 -8.07
C GLY A 84 21.17 -15.29 -8.12
N GLU A 85 20.11 -15.82 -7.53
CA GLU A 85 18.79 -15.17 -7.45
C GLU A 85 18.83 -13.94 -6.56
N GLU A 86 19.59 -13.96 -5.46
CA GLU A 86 19.78 -12.83 -4.58
C GLU A 86 20.40 -11.64 -5.34
N GLY A 87 21.45 -11.88 -6.15
CA GLY A 87 22.07 -10.85 -6.98
C GLY A 87 21.11 -10.25 -8.02
N GLN A 88 20.25 -11.07 -8.62
CA GLN A 88 19.21 -10.61 -9.56
C GLN A 88 18.16 -9.74 -8.86
N LEU A 89 17.74 -10.11 -7.66
CA LEU A 89 16.81 -9.31 -6.85
C LEU A 89 17.40 -7.95 -6.47
N VAL A 90 18.65 -7.93 -5.98
CA VAL A 90 19.36 -6.68 -5.66
C VAL A 90 19.43 -5.77 -6.90
N HIS A 91 19.82 -6.34 -8.06
CA HIS A 91 19.87 -5.57 -9.31
C HIS A 91 18.50 -5.02 -9.70
N LEU A 92 17.44 -5.84 -9.67
CA LEU A 92 16.07 -5.42 -9.97
C LEU A 92 15.60 -4.29 -9.03
N ILE A 93 15.74 -4.48 -7.72
CA ILE A 93 15.31 -3.47 -6.73
C ILE A 93 16.03 -2.15 -6.99
N GLY A 94 17.35 -2.18 -7.22
CA GLY A 94 18.11 -0.99 -7.54
C GLY A 94 17.67 -0.29 -8.83
N LEU A 95 17.29 -1.05 -9.88
CA LEU A 95 16.74 -0.50 -11.12
C LEU A 95 15.38 0.17 -10.88
N LEU A 96 14.48 -0.49 -10.18
CA LEU A 96 13.14 0.01 -9.91
C LEU A 96 13.19 1.26 -9.02
N HIS A 97 14.00 1.26 -7.97
CA HIS A 97 14.17 2.44 -7.10
C HIS A 97 14.70 3.66 -7.85
N ARG A 98 15.67 3.48 -8.76
CA ARG A 98 16.14 4.59 -9.61
C ARG A 98 15.07 5.18 -10.53
N SER A 99 14.00 4.42 -10.77
CA SER A 99 12.80 4.84 -11.52
C SER A 99 11.65 5.30 -10.62
N ASN A 100 11.88 5.50 -9.31
CA ASN A 100 10.87 5.85 -8.29
C ASN A 100 9.75 4.81 -8.18
N ILE A 101 10.06 3.53 -8.40
CA ILE A 101 9.13 2.41 -8.26
C ILE A 101 9.45 1.66 -6.97
N ARG A 102 8.47 1.56 -6.08
CA ARG A 102 8.57 0.80 -4.82
C ARG A 102 8.54 -0.70 -5.10
N VAL A 103 9.19 -1.47 -4.24
CA VAL A 103 9.26 -2.93 -4.36
C VAL A 103 8.85 -3.59 -3.06
N GLU A 104 7.79 -4.39 -3.08
CA GLU A 104 7.33 -5.18 -1.95
C GLU A 104 7.62 -6.67 -2.18
N ALA A 105 8.07 -7.35 -1.13
CA ALA A 105 8.26 -8.80 -1.17
C ALA A 105 6.90 -9.49 -1.07
N LEU A 106 6.51 -10.17 -2.14
CA LEU A 106 5.25 -10.92 -2.22
C LEU A 106 5.43 -12.32 -1.62
N LEU A 107 4.66 -12.60 -0.57
CA LEU A 107 4.67 -13.86 0.16
C LEU A 107 3.28 -14.49 0.13
N SER A 108 3.16 -15.70 -0.38
CA SER A 108 1.90 -16.43 -0.45
C SER A 108 1.81 -17.57 0.55
N SER A 109 0.57 -17.87 0.99
CA SER A 109 0.22 -19.01 1.83
C SER A 109 -1.27 -19.35 1.69
N THR A 110 -1.65 -20.62 1.87
CA THR A 110 -3.06 -21.02 1.96
C THR A 110 -3.47 -21.46 3.37
N ASP A 111 -2.53 -21.53 4.31
CA ASP A 111 -2.70 -22.13 5.62
C ASP A 111 -2.17 -21.31 6.80
N ALA A 112 -1.63 -20.12 6.55
CA ALA A 112 -1.07 -19.26 7.62
C ALA A 112 -2.13 -18.69 8.59
N ASP A 113 -3.43 -18.82 8.28
CA ASP A 113 -4.51 -18.53 9.24
C ASP A 113 -4.50 -19.53 10.40
N GLU A 114 -3.93 -20.73 10.22
CA GLU A 114 -3.78 -21.71 11.28
C GLU A 114 -2.59 -21.35 12.19
N PRO A 115 -2.77 -21.41 13.52
CA PRO A 115 -1.68 -21.14 14.46
C PRO A 115 -0.60 -22.22 14.43
N GLY A 116 0.55 -21.92 15.04
CA GLY A 116 1.71 -22.82 15.11
C GLY A 116 2.44 -22.90 13.77
N LYS A 117 2.84 -24.10 13.35
CA LYS A 117 3.76 -24.36 12.24
C LYS A 117 3.47 -23.55 10.96
N HIS A 118 2.21 -23.42 10.59
CA HIS A 118 1.82 -22.75 9.34
C HIS A 118 2.05 -21.24 9.42
N ARG A 119 1.54 -20.61 10.49
CA ARG A 119 1.77 -19.18 10.75
C ARG A 119 3.24 -18.89 10.99
N ASP A 120 3.93 -19.72 11.76
CA ASP A 120 5.36 -19.59 12.05
C ASP A 120 6.19 -19.64 10.77
N SER A 121 5.81 -20.50 9.80
CA SER A 121 6.46 -20.56 8.49
C SER A 121 6.33 -19.23 7.71
N LEU A 122 5.16 -18.58 7.74
CA LEU A 122 4.99 -17.27 7.12
C LEU A 122 5.85 -16.22 7.83
N VAL A 123 5.86 -16.21 9.16
CA VAL A 123 6.68 -15.28 9.96
C VAL A 123 8.18 -15.48 9.68
N GLN A 124 8.65 -16.73 9.53
CA GLN A 124 10.03 -17.03 9.15
C GLN A 124 10.39 -16.49 7.75
N LYS A 125 9.47 -16.59 6.78
CA LYS A 125 9.67 -15.95 5.46
C LYS A 125 9.87 -14.45 5.59
N VAL A 126 9.07 -13.78 6.43
CA VAL A 126 9.20 -12.34 6.70
C VAL A 126 10.56 -12.03 7.36
N GLN A 127 10.99 -12.85 8.31
CA GLN A 127 12.30 -12.70 8.94
C GLN A 127 13.45 -12.77 7.91
N SER A 128 13.35 -13.65 6.92
CA SER A 128 14.35 -13.72 5.83
C SER A 128 14.37 -12.44 4.98
N ILE A 129 13.22 -11.77 4.78
CA ILE A 129 13.19 -10.46 4.10
C ILE A 129 13.83 -9.38 4.96
N VAL A 130 13.60 -9.39 6.28
CA VAL A 130 14.27 -8.47 7.21
C VAL A 130 15.79 -8.63 7.14
N GLU A 131 16.29 -9.88 7.14
CA GLU A 131 17.71 -10.21 7.02
C GLU A 131 18.29 -9.75 5.67
N PHE A 132 17.56 -9.98 4.56
CA PHE A 132 17.93 -9.46 3.24
C PHE A 132 18.08 -7.94 3.27
N ASN A 133 17.12 -7.20 3.84
CA ASN A 133 17.15 -5.76 3.95
C ASN A 133 18.30 -5.23 4.84
N GLN A 134 18.68 -5.97 5.88
CA GLN A 134 19.84 -5.64 6.71
C GLN A 134 21.15 -5.78 5.93
N LYS A 135 21.22 -6.79 5.06
CA LYS A 135 22.38 -7.08 4.21
C LYS A 135 22.49 -6.10 3.03
N HIS A 136 21.34 -5.71 2.41
CA HIS A 136 21.26 -4.89 1.21
C HIS A 136 20.53 -3.56 1.48
N ARG A 137 21.16 -2.68 2.26
CA ARG A 137 20.50 -1.44 2.75
C ARG A 137 20.09 -0.46 1.66
N ALA A 138 20.80 -0.41 0.55
CA ALA A 138 20.51 0.48 -0.57
C ALA A 138 19.44 -0.12 -1.51
N GLU A 139 19.47 -1.43 -1.71
CA GLU A 139 18.57 -2.19 -2.59
C GLU A 139 17.65 -3.10 -1.75
N ARG A 140 16.92 -2.50 -0.81
CA ARG A 140 16.03 -3.20 0.12
C ARG A 140 14.59 -3.22 -0.37
N PHE A 141 13.83 -4.21 0.02
CA PHE A 141 12.38 -4.17 -0.11
C PHE A 141 11.77 -3.03 0.72
N ASP A 142 10.75 -2.36 0.20
CA ASP A 142 10.02 -1.28 0.86
C ASP A 142 8.90 -1.80 1.77
N GLY A 143 8.46 -3.03 1.55
CA GLY A 143 7.37 -3.64 2.29
C GLY A 143 7.22 -5.13 2.05
N ILE A 144 6.26 -5.69 2.77
CA ILE A 144 5.76 -7.06 2.63
C ILE A 144 4.36 -7.00 2.03
N HIS A 145 4.14 -7.76 0.97
CA HIS A 145 2.84 -7.96 0.34
C HIS A 145 2.39 -9.40 0.59
N LEU A 146 1.29 -9.57 1.30
CA LEU A 146 0.79 -10.88 1.72
C LEU A 146 -0.35 -11.33 0.80
N ASP A 147 -0.19 -12.49 0.18
CA ASP A 147 -1.25 -13.19 -0.51
C ASP A 147 -1.60 -14.47 0.27
N VAL A 148 -2.40 -14.30 1.32
CA VAL A 148 -2.82 -15.40 2.20
C VAL A 148 -4.26 -15.76 1.91
N GLU A 149 -4.46 -16.92 1.29
CA GLU A 149 -5.74 -17.31 0.73
C GLU A 149 -6.33 -18.61 1.35
N PRO A 150 -6.68 -18.63 2.64
CA PRO A 150 -7.24 -19.82 3.30
C PRO A 150 -8.55 -20.30 2.68
N GLN A 151 -9.26 -19.42 1.98
CA GLN A 151 -10.49 -19.76 1.25
C GLN A 151 -10.25 -20.68 0.04
N GLN A 152 -9.00 -20.90 -0.39
CA GLN A 152 -8.69 -21.87 -1.45
C GLN A 152 -8.73 -23.31 -0.96
N ARG A 153 -8.60 -23.55 0.35
CA ARG A 153 -8.66 -24.89 0.92
C ARG A 153 -10.08 -25.47 0.81
N PRO A 154 -10.20 -26.78 0.52
CA PRO A 154 -11.50 -27.45 0.32
C PRO A 154 -12.48 -27.23 1.48
N GLU A 155 -12.03 -27.32 2.73
CA GLU A 155 -12.82 -27.16 3.95
C GLU A 155 -13.33 -25.73 4.18
N ASN A 156 -12.73 -24.76 3.50
CA ASN A 156 -13.09 -23.33 3.57
C ASN A 156 -13.91 -22.86 2.36
N LYS A 157 -14.16 -23.76 1.39
CA LYS A 157 -15.01 -23.45 0.24
C LYS A 157 -16.47 -23.32 0.67
N GLY A 158 -17.21 -22.58 -0.14
CA GLY A 158 -18.65 -22.36 0.03
C GLY A 158 -19.01 -20.91 0.37
N PRO A 159 -20.23 -20.50 0.00
CA PRO A 159 -20.71 -19.14 0.24
C PRO A 159 -20.86 -18.87 1.75
N GLY A 160 -20.31 -17.75 2.20
CA GLY A 160 -20.41 -17.30 3.59
C GLY A 160 -19.52 -18.04 4.60
N ASN A 161 -18.68 -18.98 4.16
CA ASN A 161 -17.73 -19.61 5.06
C ASN A 161 -16.55 -18.68 5.36
N LEU A 162 -16.62 -17.94 6.46
CA LEU A 162 -15.64 -16.96 6.92
C LEU A 162 -14.98 -17.36 8.25
N ARG A 163 -15.10 -18.63 8.66
CA ARG A 163 -14.58 -19.12 9.95
C ARG A 163 -13.05 -18.93 10.13
N PHE A 164 -12.32 -18.81 9.02
CA PHE A 164 -10.87 -18.60 9.02
C PHE A 164 -10.47 -17.11 9.23
N LEU A 165 -11.40 -16.15 9.15
CA LEU A 165 -11.08 -14.71 9.25
C LEU A 165 -10.33 -14.33 10.54
N PRO A 166 -10.68 -14.83 11.73
CA PRO A 166 -9.90 -14.51 12.93
C PRO A 166 -8.44 -14.94 12.81
N GLY A 167 -8.22 -16.16 12.30
CA GLY A 167 -6.87 -16.68 12.07
C GLY A 167 -6.09 -15.89 11.01
N LEU A 168 -6.76 -15.50 9.92
CA LEU A 168 -6.19 -14.65 8.87
C LEU A 168 -5.75 -13.28 9.43
N ALA A 169 -6.62 -12.63 10.20
CA ALA A 169 -6.29 -11.36 10.84
C ALA A 169 -5.12 -11.48 11.83
N GLU A 170 -5.04 -12.60 12.58
CA GLU A 170 -3.91 -12.89 13.46
C GLU A 170 -2.61 -13.15 12.68
N ALA A 171 -2.67 -13.84 11.52
CA ALA A 171 -1.51 -14.01 10.65
C ALA A 171 -0.95 -12.66 10.18
N PHE A 172 -1.82 -11.75 9.75
CA PHE A 172 -1.43 -10.41 9.34
C PHE A 172 -0.77 -9.62 10.49
N ARG A 173 -1.36 -9.68 11.71
CA ARG A 173 -0.77 -9.02 12.90
C ARG A 173 0.57 -9.62 13.29
N ALA A 174 0.73 -10.95 13.21
CA ALA A 174 1.99 -11.62 13.50
C ALA A 174 3.11 -11.18 12.54
N VAL A 175 2.81 -11.04 11.25
CA VAL A 175 3.74 -10.50 10.26
C VAL A 175 4.10 -9.06 10.57
N ARG A 176 3.11 -8.20 10.87
CA ARG A 176 3.34 -6.80 11.24
C ARG A 176 4.26 -6.66 12.46
N ALA A 177 4.07 -7.49 13.48
CA ALA A 177 4.89 -7.46 14.68
C ALA A 177 6.39 -7.67 14.41
N VAL A 178 6.74 -8.38 13.34
CA VAL A 178 8.12 -8.61 12.91
C VAL A 178 8.60 -7.53 11.92
N ALA A 179 7.77 -7.16 10.97
CA ALA A 179 8.15 -6.28 9.86
C ALA A 179 8.19 -4.80 10.23
N GLU A 180 7.14 -4.28 10.88
CA GLU A 180 6.99 -2.83 11.15
C GLU A 180 8.12 -2.22 11.99
N PRO A 181 8.66 -2.89 13.04
CA PRO A 181 9.80 -2.35 13.78
C PRO A 181 11.07 -2.15 12.95
N THR A 182 11.15 -2.79 11.78
CA THR A 182 12.29 -2.68 10.85
C THR A 182 12.06 -1.61 9.75
N GLY A 183 10.91 -0.96 9.76
CA GLY A 183 10.51 0.05 8.77
C GLY A 183 9.85 -0.53 7.51
N LEU A 184 9.56 -1.84 7.47
CA LEU A 184 8.80 -2.46 6.39
C LEU A 184 7.30 -2.20 6.58
N THR A 185 6.63 -1.74 5.54
CA THR A 185 5.15 -1.71 5.50
C THR A 185 4.61 -3.13 5.30
N VAL A 186 3.40 -3.42 5.80
CA VAL A 186 2.73 -4.70 5.57
C VAL A 186 1.39 -4.47 4.91
N ASN A 187 1.19 -5.06 3.75
CA ASN A 187 -0.01 -4.98 2.94
C ASN A 187 -0.51 -6.39 2.65
N ALA A 188 -1.79 -6.56 2.31
CA ALA A 188 -2.32 -7.88 2.06
C ALA A 188 -3.39 -7.89 0.97
N ASP A 189 -3.41 -8.98 0.20
CA ASP A 189 -4.46 -9.28 -0.77
C ASP A 189 -5.68 -9.89 -0.07
N ILE A 190 -6.86 -9.49 -0.52
CA ILE A 190 -8.12 -10.10 -0.08
C ILE A 190 -9.08 -10.31 -1.25
N GLN A 191 -9.83 -11.40 -1.21
CA GLN A 191 -10.95 -11.59 -2.11
C GLN A 191 -12.18 -10.79 -1.67
N ASN A 192 -12.95 -10.32 -2.62
CA ASN A 192 -14.17 -9.53 -2.38
C ASN A 192 -15.20 -10.24 -1.47
N LYS A 193 -15.24 -11.57 -1.48
CA LYS A 193 -16.13 -12.34 -0.62
C LYS A 193 -15.87 -12.14 0.88
N LEU A 194 -14.64 -11.77 1.28
CA LEU A 194 -14.30 -11.53 2.68
C LEU A 194 -14.96 -10.26 3.22
N LEU A 195 -15.35 -9.33 2.35
CA LEU A 195 -16.09 -8.13 2.72
C LEU A 195 -17.60 -8.37 2.94
N LYS A 196 -18.11 -9.57 2.58
CA LYS A 196 -19.52 -9.94 2.78
C LYS A 196 -19.84 -10.36 4.22
N GLY A 197 -18.84 -10.41 5.11
CA GLY A 197 -19.02 -10.62 6.52
C GLY A 197 -19.78 -9.49 7.22
N ASP A 198 -20.15 -9.70 8.48
CA ASP A 198 -20.75 -8.65 9.30
C ASP A 198 -19.76 -7.51 9.62
N ALA A 199 -20.25 -6.43 10.23
CA ALA A 199 -19.40 -5.26 10.55
C ALA A 199 -18.23 -5.62 11.48
N SER A 200 -18.38 -6.57 12.40
CA SER A 200 -17.30 -7.01 13.30
C SER A 200 -16.21 -7.75 12.53
N GLN A 201 -16.60 -8.63 11.61
CA GLN A 201 -15.69 -9.37 10.75
C GLN A 201 -14.92 -8.43 9.80
N ARG A 202 -15.62 -7.47 9.17
CA ARG A 202 -14.97 -6.43 8.35
C ARG A 202 -13.99 -5.58 9.16
N LYS A 203 -14.40 -5.11 10.35
CA LYS A 203 -13.53 -4.34 11.26
C LYS A 203 -12.29 -5.14 11.63
N MET A 204 -12.43 -6.42 11.96
CA MET A 204 -11.31 -7.30 12.30
C MET A 204 -10.27 -7.35 11.15
N LEU A 205 -10.75 -7.54 9.91
CA LEU A 205 -9.89 -7.61 8.72
C LEU A 205 -9.23 -6.26 8.41
N LEU A 206 -10.04 -5.18 8.36
CA LEU A 206 -9.56 -3.83 8.05
C LEU A 206 -8.60 -3.24 9.09
N SER A 207 -8.63 -3.74 10.34
CA SER A 207 -7.70 -3.31 11.39
C SER A 207 -6.42 -4.14 11.46
N ALA A 208 -6.33 -5.21 10.68
CA ALA A 208 -5.19 -6.14 10.76
C ALA A 208 -3.94 -5.61 10.04
N VAL A 209 -4.12 -4.85 8.94
CA VAL A 209 -3.04 -4.23 8.15
C VAL A 209 -3.42 -2.81 7.75
N PRO A 210 -2.45 -1.93 7.42
CA PRO A 210 -2.75 -0.56 7.01
C PRO A 210 -3.31 -0.44 5.59
N ARG A 211 -3.05 -1.45 4.72
CA ARG A 211 -3.51 -1.46 3.33
C ARG A 211 -3.94 -2.86 2.91
N LEU A 212 -5.05 -2.90 2.19
CA LEU A 212 -5.56 -4.12 1.55
C LEU A 212 -5.62 -3.93 0.04
N THR A 213 -5.32 -4.98 -0.70
CA THR A 213 -5.53 -5.04 -2.14
C THR A 213 -6.72 -5.95 -2.41
N LEU A 214 -7.79 -5.36 -2.92
CA LEU A 214 -9.05 -6.05 -3.16
C LEU A 214 -9.04 -6.70 -4.53
N MET A 215 -8.95 -8.03 -4.57
CA MET A 215 -9.02 -8.82 -5.79
C MET A 215 -10.46 -8.86 -6.34
N MET A 216 -10.67 -8.19 -7.48
CA MET A 216 -11.99 -8.08 -8.13
C MET A 216 -12.06 -8.86 -9.44
N TYR A 217 -11.34 -9.95 -9.57
CA TYR A 217 -11.13 -10.67 -10.81
C TYR A 217 -12.43 -11.15 -11.48
N GLU A 218 -13.33 -11.76 -10.70
CA GLU A 218 -14.58 -12.31 -11.24
C GLU A 218 -15.66 -11.24 -11.51
N LEU A 219 -15.57 -10.12 -10.79
CA LEU A 219 -16.61 -9.08 -10.82
C LEU A 219 -16.34 -8.00 -11.85
N SER A 220 -15.12 -7.94 -12.33
CA SER A 220 -14.70 -7.00 -13.36
C SER A 220 -14.53 -7.66 -14.71
N SER A 221 -14.71 -8.98 -14.82
CA SER A 221 -14.64 -9.68 -16.11
C SER A 221 -15.66 -9.14 -17.11
N PRO A 222 -15.25 -8.95 -18.37
CA PRO A 222 -16.15 -8.49 -19.41
C PRO A 222 -17.34 -9.45 -19.59
N GLY A 223 -18.52 -8.89 -19.73
CA GLY A 223 -19.67 -9.66 -20.23
C GLY A 223 -19.62 -9.82 -21.74
N ASP A 224 -20.22 -10.88 -22.27
CA ASP A 224 -20.34 -11.07 -23.70
C ASP A 224 -21.05 -9.87 -24.34
N GLY A 225 -20.37 -9.22 -25.31
CA GLY A 225 -20.88 -8.06 -26.03
C GLY A 225 -20.72 -6.71 -25.33
N ASP A 226 -20.08 -6.63 -24.16
CA ASP A 226 -19.78 -5.34 -23.53
C ASP A 226 -18.77 -4.53 -24.36
N THR A 227 -19.05 -3.26 -24.53
CA THR A 227 -18.06 -2.31 -25.06
C THR A 227 -16.98 -1.99 -24.01
N PRO A 228 -15.78 -1.52 -24.39
CA PRO A 228 -14.75 -1.07 -23.45
C PRO A 228 -15.27 -0.07 -22.41
N ALA A 229 -16.10 0.90 -22.83
CA ALA A 229 -16.69 1.89 -21.93
C ALA A 229 -17.65 1.25 -20.91
N GLN A 230 -18.45 0.28 -21.32
CA GLN A 230 -19.35 -0.45 -20.41
C GLN A 230 -18.55 -1.30 -19.41
N GLN A 231 -17.47 -1.93 -19.85
CA GLN A 231 -16.58 -2.69 -18.97
C GLN A 231 -15.90 -1.79 -17.94
N ALA A 232 -15.41 -0.61 -18.35
CA ALA A 232 -14.81 0.37 -17.45
C ALA A 232 -15.82 0.86 -16.40
N GLU A 233 -17.05 1.18 -16.81
CA GLU A 233 -18.09 1.59 -15.86
C GLU A 233 -18.51 0.47 -14.90
N LYS A 234 -18.60 -0.79 -15.37
CA LYS A 234 -18.86 -1.94 -14.51
C LYS A 234 -17.76 -2.13 -13.46
N ALA A 235 -16.49 -2.07 -13.85
CA ALA A 235 -15.36 -2.17 -12.96
C ALA A 235 -15.39 -1.04 -11.91
N ALA A 236 -15.67 0.20 -12.34
CA ALA A 236 -15.78 1.37 -11.45
C ALA A 236 -16.99 1.24 -10.50
N ALA A 237 -18.16 0.81 -11.00
CA ALA A 237 -19.35 0.62 -10.17
C ALA A 237 -19.14 -0.48 -9.11
N ASN A 238 -18.53 -1.60 -9.49
CA ASN A 238 -18.21 -2.67 -8.57
C ASN A 238 -17.18 -2.23 -7.53
N SER A 239 -16.15 -1.48 -7.92
CA SER A 239 -15.16 -0.96 -6.96
C SER A 239 -15.80 -0.04 -5.93
N ARG A 240 -16.65 0.91 -6.35
CA ARG A 240 -17.42 1.78 -5.43
C ARG A 240 -18.30 0.96 -4.48
N LYS A 241 -19.00 -0.05 -5.01
CA LYS A 241 -19.85 -0.94 -4.21
C LYS A 241 -19.06 -1.64 -3.11
N PHE A 242 -17.90 -2.22 -3.42
CA PHE A 242 -17.10 -2.95 -2.43
C PHE A 242 -16.36 -2.01 -1.47
N LEU A 243 -15.88 -0.86 -1.93
CA LEU A 243 -15.35 0.18 -1.06
C LEU A 243 -16.41 0.62 -0.04
N ASN A 244 -17.64 0.93 -0.48
CA ASN A 244 -18.70 1.31 0.44
C ASN A 244 -19.06 0.17 1.40
N MET A 245 -19.20 -1.07 0.90
CA MET A 245 -19.49 -2.25 1.73
C MET A 245 -18.43 -2.48 2.80
N ALA A 246 -17.16 -2.30 2.48
CA ALA A 246 -16.05 -2.54 3.41
C ALA A 246 -16.17 -1.70 4.67
N TYR A 247 -16.62 -0.44 4.54
CA TYR A 247 -16.67 0.53 5.64
C TYR A 247 -18.09 0.79 6.17
N ASP A 248 -19.10 0.15 5.58
CA ASP A 248 -20.49 0.28 6.03
C ASP A 248 -20.65 -0.16 7.49
N GLY A 249 -21.29 0.68 8.30
CA GLY A 249 -21.47 0.45 9.75
C GLY A 249 -20.17 0.63 10.58
N LEU A 250 -19.06 1.12 10.01
CA LEU A 250 -17.77 1.36 10.68
C LEU A 250 -17.49 2.86 10.89
N SER A 251 -18.52 3.68 11.01
CA SER A 251 -18.45 5.15 11.03
C SER A 251 -17.89 5.78 12.31
N ASP A 252 -17.32 5.02 13.24
CA ASP A 252 -16.65 5.56 14.42
C ASP A 252 -15.45 6.44 13.98
N GLN A 253 -15.56 7.75 14.23
CA GLN A 253 -14.54 8.74 13.84
C GLN A 253 -13.15 8.45 14.44
N ASN A 254 -13.08 7.72 15.56
CA ASN A 254 -11.81 7.31 16.19
C ASN A 254 -11.20 6.06 15.51
N LEU A 255 -11.99 5.31 14.78
CA LEU A 255 -11.57 4.08 14.09
C LEU A 255 -11.21 4.33 12.62
N ALA A 256 -11.95 5.19 11.94
CA ALA A 256 -11.79 5.43 10.51
C ALA A 256 -10.32 5.69 10.07
N PRO A 257 -9.51 6.48 10.80
CA PRO A 257 -8.11 6.69 10.45
C PRO A 257 -7.20 5.46 10.63
N LYS A 258 -7.66 4.45 11.36
CA LYS A 258 -6.90 3.24 11.72
C LYS A 258 -7.26 2.02 10.87
N LEU A 259 -8.29 2.14 10.05
CA LEU A 259 -8.70 1.07 9.15
C LEU A 259 -7.86 1.08 7.88
N ALA A 260 -7.61 -0.11 7.35
CA ALA A 260 -6.91 -0.27 6.08
C ALA A 260 -7.56 0.58 4.99
N LYS A 261 -6.74 1.17 4.11
CA LYS A 261 -7.21 1.70 2.83
C LYS A 261 -7.04 0.64 1.73
N MET A 262 -7.67 0.84 0.58
CA MET A 262 -7.76 -0.20 -0.44
C MET A 262 -7.16 0.20 -1.78
N VAL A 263 -6.42 -0.73 -2.36
CA VAL A 263 -6.05 -0.79 -3.78
C VAL A 263 -7.01 -1.77 -4.47
N ILE A 264 -7.47 -1.46 -5.65
CA ILE A 264 -8.38 -2.31 -6.44
C ILE A 264 -7.60 -3.10 -7.47
N ALA A 265 -7.67 -4.43 -7.41
CA ALA A 265 -6.94 -5.30 -8.31
C ALA A 265 -7.81 -5.83 -9.45
N LEU A 266 -7.29 -5.75 -10.69
CA LEU A 266 -7.91 -6.28 -11.90
C LEU A 266 -7.01 -7.33 -12.55
N ARG A 267 -7.60 -8.32 -13.23
CA ARG A 267 -6.85 -9.28 -14.05
C ARG A 267 -6.49 -8.67 -15.40
N THR A 268 -5.22 -8.67 -15.73
CA THR A 268 -4.72 -8.17 -17.01
C THR A 268 -5.34 -8.87 -18.24
N PRO A 269 -5.44 -10.22 -18.28
CA PRO A 269 -5.96 -10.91 -19.46
C PRO A 269 -7.41 -10.56 -19.83
N ASP A 270 -8.18 -10.09 -18.85
CA ASP A 270 -9.60 -9.77 -19.10
C ASP A 270 -9.78 -8.47 -19.90
N TYR A 271 -8.71 -7.64 -20.05
CA TYR A 271 -8.82 -6.25 -20.55
C TYR A 271 -7.63 -5.79 -21.41
N LEU A 272 -6.89 -6.70 -22.03
CA LEU A 272 -5.61 -6.40 -22.70
C LEU A 272 -5.66 -5.19 -23.66
N ASP A 273 -6.72 -5.08 -24.46
CA ASP A 273 -6.79 -4.09 -25.55
C ASP A 273 -7.17 -2.68 -25.08
N HIS A 274 -7.73 -2.53 -23.88
CA HIS A 274 -8.23 -1.22 -23.37
C HIS A 274 -7.99 -1.03 -21.86
N LEU A 275 -7.06 -1.79 -21.32
CA LEU A 275 -6.70 -1.72 -19.89
C LEU A 275 -6.27 -0.32 -19.43
N PRO A 276 -5.48 0.48 -20.20
CA PRO A 276 -5.09 1.83 -19.75
C PRO A 276 -6.28 2.76 -19.54
N GLU A 277 -7.26 2.74 -20.45
CA GLU A 277 -8.49 3.54 -20.36
C GLU A 277 -9.32 3.13 -19.16
N MET A 278 -9.44 1.82 -18.93
CA MET A 278 -10.16 1.28 -17.78
C MET A 278 -9.53 1.69 -16.45
N LEU A 279 -8.20 1.57 -16.33
CA LEU A 279 -7.49 1.96 -15.10
C LEU A 279 -7.60 3.46 -14.83
N THR A 280 -7.54 4.28 -15.88
CA THR A 280 -7.77 5.73 -15.80
C THR A 280 -9.20 6.03 -15.32
N HIS A 281 -10.20 5.34 -15.87
CA HIS A 281 -11.60 5.49 -15.46
C HIS A 281 -11.82 5.05 -14.02
N LEU A 282 -11.20 3.95 -13.59
CA LEU A 282 -11.23 3.47 -12.22
C LEU A 282 -10.71 4.51 -11.22
N ASP A 283 -9.58 5.14 -11.52
CA ASP A 283 -9.02 6.23 -10.71
C ASP A 283 -9.98 7.42 -10.65
N GLN A 284 -10.48 7.89 -11.79
CA GLN A 284 -11.43 9.02 -11.85
C GLN A 284 -12.68 8.76 -11.02
N ALA A 285 -13.24 7.55 -11.12
CA ALA A 285 -14.47 7.17 -10.44
C ALA A 285 -14.32 7.04 -8.91
N ASN A 286 -13.13 6.78 -8.41
CA ASN A 286 -12.90 6.50 -6.99
C ASN A 286 -12.02 7.54 -6.27
N ARG A 287 -11.41 8.48 -6.97
CA ARG A 287 -10.45 9.46 -6.40
C ARG A 287 -10.99 10.25 -5.20
N SER A 288 -12.28 10.51 -5.16
CA SER A 288 -12.93 11.21 -4.05
C SER A 288 -13.22 10.31 -2.84
N ASN A 289 -13.08 8.99 -2.96
CA ASN A 289 -13.29 8.08 -1.85
C ASN A 289 -12.03 8.08 -0.94
N PRO A 290 -12.15 8.44 0.35
CA PRO A 290 -11.00 8.57 1.25
C PRO A 290 -10.30 7.24 1.54
N HIS A 291 -10.93 6.14 1.21
CA HIS A 291 -10.40 4.79 1.41
C HIS A 291 -9.76 4.20 0.14
N TYR A 292 -9.87 4.86 -1.00
CA TYR A 292 -9.26 4.43 -2.25
C TYR A 292 -7.81 4.88 -2.33
N LEU A 293 -6.90 3.96 -2.68
CA LEU A 293 -5.48 4.24 -2.84
C LEU A 293 -4.98 4.10 -4.28
N GLY A 294 -5.76 3.53 -5.18
CA GLY A 294 -5.34 3.27 -6.54
C GLY A 294 -5.71 1.85 -7.00
N TRP A 295 -4.98 1.37 -7.98
CA TRP A 295 -5.24 0.07 -8.58
C TRP A 295 -3.97 -0.80 -8.68
N ALA A 296 -4.18 -2.10 -8.93
CA ALA A 296 -3.10 -3.03 -9.23
C ALA A 296 -3.49 -4.00 -10.35
N ARG A 297 -2.48 -4.43 -11.14
CA ARG A 297 -2.63 -5.35 -12.27
C ARG A 297 -2.10 -6.72 -11.92
N HIS A 298 -2.91 -7.73 -12.11
CA HIS A 298 -2.50 -9.13 -12.04
C HIS A 298 -2.47 -9.72 -13.46
N SER A 299 -1.32 -10.05 -14.05
CA SER A 299 0.04 -9.89 -13.56
C SER A 299 1.00 -9.53 -14.71
N TYR A 300 2.27 -9.20 -14.43
CA TYR A 300 3.31 -9.04 -15.46
C TYR A 300 3.52 -10.30 -16.29
N ASN A 301 3.45 -11.46 -15.66
CA ASN A 301 3.59 -12.76 -16.33
C ASN A 301 2.58 -12.96 -17.48
N ASP A 302 1.41 -12.32 -17.41
CA ASP A 302 0.40 -12.38 -18.46
C ASP A 302 0.75 -11.54 -19.67
N THR A 303 1.67 -10.60 -19.54
CA THR A 303 2.15 -9.74 -20.63
C THR A 303 3.35 -10.33 -21.39
N LEU A 304 3.91 -11.45 -20.89
CA LEU A 304 5.07 -12.12 -21.49
C LEU A 304 4.68 -13.22 -22.50
N LYS A 305 3.39 -13.38 -22.79
CA LYS A 305 2.85 -14.43 -23.68
C LYS A 305 2.75 -13.99 -25.13
#